data_29417cf61842362cf03a63005dc4a2e4
#
_entry.id   29417cf61842362cf03a63005dc4a2e4
#
_cell.length_a   1.000
_cell.length_b   1.000
_cell.length_c   1.000
_cell.angle_alpha   90.00
_cell.angle_beta   90.00
_cell.angle_gamma   90.00
#
_symmetry.space_group_name_H-M   'P 1'
#
loop_
_entity.id
_entity.type
_entity.pdbx_description
1 polymer ?
#
loop_
_entity_poly.entity_id
_entity_poly.type
_entity_poly.pdbx_seq_one_letter_code
_entity_poly.pdbx_strand_id
1 'polypeptide(L)'
;MSEKKNDHMNLWNKVETTDPEFTTTVNQRGGFTAIGAQYQIKNATEVFGPFGAMWGVKDENYELILSNQMVLYTATFWYKHEGKSGEFPIASSIKTMMGKRVDDDCIKKVQTDALTKGLSKLGFNADVFMGRFDDNKYVATDKVQQSIDVKAEEWI
;
A
#
# COMPACT_ATOMS: atom_id res chain seq x y z
N MET A 1 -23.57 22.34 0.46
CA MET A 1 -23.67 21.45 -0.66
C MET A 1 -23.01 20.13 -0.36
N SER A 2 -23.70 19.04 -0.65
CA SER A 2 -23.27 17.69 -0.33
C SER A 2 -21.92 17.29 -0.94
N GLU A 3 -21.57 17.84 -2.10
CA GLU A 3 -20.32 17.53 -2.80
C GLU A 3 -19.05 17.95 -2.04
N LYS A 4 -19.12 19.05 -1.29
CA LYS A 4 -17.97 19.51 -0.50
C LYS A 4 -17.72 18.66 0.74
N LYS A 5 -18.72 17.94 1.23
CA LYS A 5 -18.59 17.09 2.43
C LYS A 5 -17.75 15.85 2.18
N ASN A 6 -17.56 15.44 0.90
CA ASN A 6 -16.84 14.24 0.54
C ASN A 6 -15.41 14.49 0.07
N ASP A 7 -14.96 15.77 0.09
CA ASP A 7 -13.59 16.09 -0.35
C ASP A 7 -12.52 15.35 0.45
N HIS A 8 -12.76 15.12 1.74
CA HIS A 8 -11.84 14.40 2.59
C HIS A 8 -11.67 12.93 2.18
N MET A 9 -12.68 12.36 1.55
CA MET A 9 -12.69 10.96 1.14
C MET A 9 -12.38 10.75 -0.35
N ASN A 10 -12.16 11.82 -1.10
CA ASN A 10 -11.94 11.71 -2.54
C ASN A 10 -10.79 10.77 -2.91
N LEU A 11 -9.64 10.95 -2.29
CA LEU A 11 -8.49 10.10 -2.55
C LEU A 11 -8.74 8.66 -2.07
N TRP A 12 -9.20 8.52 -0.84
CA TRP A 12 -9.48 7.21 -0.25
C TRP A 12 -10.41 6.38 -1.12
N ASN A 13 -11.54 6.96 -1.50
CA ASN A 13 -12.55 6.26 -2.32
C ASN A 13 -12.01 5.87 -3.70
N LYS A 14 -11.05 6.61 -4.21
CA LYS A 14 -10.43 6.34 -5.50
C LYS A 14 -9.45 5.18 -5.46
N VAL A 15 -8.82 4.94 -4.33
CA VAL A 15 -7.68 4.00 -4.23
C VAL A 15 -7.95 2.77 -3.35
N GLU A 16 -9.11 2.69 -2.71
CA GLU A 16 -9.38 1.64 -1.73
C GLU A 16 -9.62 0.25 -2.32
N THR A 17 -10.03 0.16 -3.56
CA THR A 17 -10.41 -1.11 -4.19
C THR A 17 -9.19 -1.82 -4.78
N THR A 18 -9.09 -3.11 -4.53
CA THR A 18 -7.98 -3.95 -4.98
C THR A 18 -8.46 -4.98 -6.00
N ASP A 19 -7.68 -5.17 -7.07
CA ASP A 19 -7.91 -6.25 -8.02
C ASP A 19 -7.49 -7.58 -7.36
N PRO A 20 -8.40 -8.55 -7.21
CA PRO A 20 -8.10 -9.84 -6.57
C PRO A 20 -6.94 -10.60 -7.21
N GLU A 21 -6.66 -10.39 -8.50
CA GLU A 21 -5.55 -11.06 -9.19
C GLU A 21 -4.18 -10.71 -8.59
N PHE A 22 -4.07 -9.56 -7.95
CA PHE A 22 -2.81 -9.09 -7.36
C PHE A 22 -2.72 -9.38 -5.86
N THR A 23 -3.61 -10.23 -5.34
CA THR A 23 -3.60 -10.63 -3.95
C THR A 23 -3.11 -12.07 -3.80
N THR A 24 -2.56 -12.39 -2.63
CA THR A 24 -2.12 -13.74 -2.26
C THR A 24 -2.74 -14.10 -0.93
N THR A 25 -3.16 -15.36 -0.80
CA THR A 25 -3.63 -15.88 0.49
C THR A 25 -2.44 -16.36 1.30
N VAL A 26 -2.32 -15.87 2.53
CA VAL A 26 -1.29 -16.29 3.46
C VAL A 26 -1.94 -17.19 4.49
N ASN A 27 -1.46 -18.44 4.60
CA ASN A 27 -2.07 -19.45 5.47
C ASN A 27 -1.61 -19.38 6.93
N GLN A 28 -0.71 -18.47 7.25
CA GLN A 28 -0.23 -18.26 8.62
C GLN A 28 -1.24 -17.45 9.43
N ARG A 29 -1.25 -17.65 10.75
CA ARG A 29 -2.08 -16.87 11.69
C ARG A 29 -3.58 -16.89 11.38
N GLY A 30 -4.11 -18.05 10.99
CA GLY A 30 -5.54 -18.19 10.67
C GLY A 30 -5.92 -17.80 9.25
N GLY A 31 -4.94 -17.41 8.44
CA GLY A 31 -5.16 -17.04 7.05
C GLY A 31 -5.57 -15.59 6.87
N PHE A 32 -4.94 -14.92 5.94
CA PHE A 32 -5.30 -13.55 5.55
C PHE A 32 -4.90 -13.30 4.10
N THR A 33 -5.48 -12.27 3.51
CA THR A 33 -5.15 -11.85 2.15
C THR A 33 -4.04 -10.79 2.21
N ALA A 34 -3.00 -10.98 1.40
CA ALA A 34 -1.89 -10.04 1.29
C ALA A 34 -1.81 -9.47 -0.12
N ILE A 35 -1.21 -8.30 -0.23
CA ILE A 35 -1.02 -7.61 -1.49
C ILE A 35 0.46 -7.32 -1.69
N GLY A 36 0.93 -7.45 -2.94
CA GLY A 36 2.31 -7.16 -3.28
C GLY A 36 2.63 -5.67 -3.24
N ALA A 37 3.80 -5.33 -2.71
CA ALA A 37 4.24 -3.94 -2.60
C ALA A 37 4.33 -3.26 -3.97
N GLN A 38 4.80 -3.98 -4.98
CA GLN A 38 4.95 -3.42 -6.33
C GLN A 38 3.60 -3.04 -6.94
N TYR A 39 2.55 -3.79 -6.63
CA TYR A 39 1.20 -3.47 -7.08
C TYR A 39 0.70 -2.17 -6.44
N GLN A 40 0.95 -1.96 -5.15
CA GLN A 40 0.61 -0.71 -4.48
C GLN A 40 1.36 0.47 -5.09
N ILE A 41 2.63 0.29 -5.40
CA ILE A 41 3.45 1.33 -6.04
C ILE A 41 2.90 1.66 -7.44
N LYS A 42 2.47 0.65 -8.18
CA LYS A 42 1.84 0.85 -9.49
C LYS A 42 0.56 1.68 -9.35
N ASN A 43 -0.27 1.36 -8.38
CA ASN A 43 -1.51 2.12 -8.12
C ASN A 43 -1.21 3.56 -7.75
N ALA A 44 -0.21 3.80 -6.93
CA ALA A 44 0.20 5.15 -6.55
C ALA A 44 0.72 5.92 -7.76
N THR A 45 1.45 5.26 -8.64
CA THR A 45 1.95 5.87 -9.87
C THR A 45 0.81 6.28 -10.79
N GLU A 46 -0.22 5.47 -10.90
CA GLU A 46 -1.40 5.79 -11.69
C GLU A 46 -2.18 7.00 -11.15
N VAL A 47 -2.20 7.17 -9.83
CA VAL A 47 -2.96 8.23 -9.18
C VAL A 47 -2.16 9.52 -9.05
N PHE A 48 -0.92 9.45 -8.64
CA PHE A 48 -0.07 10.61 -8.38
C PHE A 48 0.83 10.99 -9.55
N GLY A 49 1.41 10.00 -10.21
CA GLY A 49 2.46 10.16 -11.19
C GLY A 49 3.72 9.43 -10.76
N PRO A 50 4.84 9.63 -11.47
CA PRO A 50 6.08 8.90 -11.19
C PRO A 50 6.63 9.16 -9.79
N PHE A 51 7.13 8.10 -9.17
CA PHE A 51 7.79 8.17 -7.87
C PHE A 51 8.98 9.14 -7.95
N GLY A 52 9.09 10.00 -6.94
CA GLY A 52 10.14 11.02 -6.88
C GLY A 52 9.80 12.33 -7.59
N ALA A 53 8.82 12.31 -8.49
CA ALA A 53 8.33 13.52 -9.16
C ALA A 53 7.07 14.06 -8.52
N MET A 54 6.09 13.19 -8.31
CA MET A 54 4.77 13.58 -7.79
C MET A 54 4.49 13.00 -6.40
N TRP A 55 5.26 12.06 -5.97
CA TRP A 55 5.18 11.45 -4.64
C TRP A 55 6.51 10.75 -4.36
N GLY A 56 6.78 10.50 -3.10
CA GLY A 56 8.01 9.82 -2.75
C GLY A 56 8.31 9.93 -1.26
N VAL A 57 9.57 9.74 -0.94
CA VAL A 57 10.08 9.86 0.44
C VAL A 57 11.24 10.82 0.49
N LYS A 58 11.41 11.45 1.65
CA LYS A 58 12.53 12.35 1.93
C LYS A 58 12.95 12.19 3.39
N ASP A 59 14.09 12.76 3.73
CA ASP A 59 14.61 12.73 5.11
C ASP A 59 14.75 11.31 5.64
N GLU A 60 15.26 10.42 4.79
CA GLU A 60 15.44 9.02 5.15
C GLU A 60 16.53 8.82 6.18
N ASN A 61 16.28 7.99 7.17
CA ASN A 61 17.24 7.67 8.21
C ASN A 61 17.16 6.17 8.55
N TYR A 62 18.33 5.57 8.73
CA TYR A 62 18.45 4.17 9.15
C TYR A 62 19.19 4.13 10.47
N GLU A 63 18.70 3.34 11.40
CA GLU A 63 19.32 3.18 12.71
C GLU A 63 19.26 1.72 13.13
N LEU A 64 20.40 1.21 13.61
CA LEU A 64 20.42 -0.13 14.20
C LEU A 64 19.98 -0.01 15.65
N ILE A 65 19.01 -0.83 16.03
CA ILE A 65 18.41 -0.83 17.36
C ILE A 65 18.43 -2.25 17.95
N LEU A 66 18.13 -2.36 19.24
CA LEU A 66 18.03 -3.63 19.96
C LEU A 66 19.29 -4.50 19.76
N SER A 67 20.44 -3.92 20.12
CA SER A 67 21.76 -4.58 20.00
C SER A 67 22.04 -5.03 18.56
N ASN A 68 21.72 -4.17 17.59
CA ASN A 68 21.91 -4.39 16.16
C ASN A 68 21.08 -5.54 15.58
N GLN A 69 20.08 -6.01 16.32
CA GLN A 69 19.21 -7.10 15.84
C GLN A 69 18.09 -6.62 14.93
N MET A 70 17.84 -5.31 14.91
CA MET A 70 16.83 -4.71 14.05
C MET A 70 17.36 -3.43 13.44
N VAL A 71 16.89 -3.14 12.24
CA VAL A 71 17.08 -1.85 11.59
C VAL A 71 15.77 -1.08 11.64
N LEU A 72 15.85 0.16 12.11
CA LEU A 72 14.73 1.09 12.11
C LEU A 72 14.93 2.06 10.94
N TYR A 73 13.91 2.17 10.12
CA TYR A 73 13.86 3.11 9.01
C TYR A 73 12.80 4.15 9.31
N THR A 74 13.17 5.41 9.17
CA THR A 74 12.23 6.53 9.26
C THR A 74 12.39 7.44 8.06
N ALA A 75 11.30 8.04 7.63
CA ALA A 75 11.32 8.97 6.51
C ALA A 75 10.06 9.82 6.54
N THR A 76 9.99 10.77 5.63
CA THR A 76 8.79 11.56 5.38
C THR A 76 8.23 11.16 4.03
N PHE A 77 7.01 10.66 4.02
CA PHE A 77 6.25 10.40 2.79
C PHE A 77 5.62 11.72 2.34
N TRP A 78 5.76 12.04 1.07
CA TRP A 78 5.16 13.25 0.50
C TRP A 78 4.44 12.92 -0.79
N TYR A 79 3.43 13.69 -1.12
CA TYR A 79 2.66 13.50 -2.35
C TYR A 79 2.01 14.80 -2.79
N LYS A 80 1.68 14.86 -4.08
CA LYS A 80 0.90 15.94 -4.70
C LYS A 80 -0.31 15.31 -5.38
N HIS A 81 -1.47 15.88 -5.14
CA HIS A 81 -2.71 15.36 -5.72
C HIS A 81 -3.72 16.50 -5.89
N GLU A 82 -4.17 16.69 -7.13
CA GLU A 82 -5.17 17.72 -7.45
C GLU A 82 -4.83 19.11 -6.94
N GLY A 83 -3.58 19.51 -7.14
CA GLY A 83 -3.09 20.83 -6.71
C GLY A 83 -2.82 20.97 -5.23
N LYS A 84 -3.01 19.91 -4.46
CA LYS A 84 -2.71 19.87 -3.04
C LYS A 84 -1.50 19.01 -2.78
N SER A 85 -0.71 19.38 -1.79
CA SER A 85 0.42 18.57 -1.35
C SER A 85 0.24 18.17 0.11
N GLY A 86 0.75 16.97 0.44
CA GLY A 86 0.70 16.49 1.80
C GLY A 86 1.98 15.74 2.14
N GLU A 87 2.27 15.63 3.43
CA GLU A 87 3.38 14.84 3.91
C GLU A 87 3.11 14.35 5.31
N PHE A 88 3.70 13.23 5.65
CA PHE A 88 3.57 12.64 6.99
C PHE A 88 4.73 11.68 7.24
N PRO A 89 5.08 11.45 8.53
CA PRO A 89 6.17 10.53 8.83
C PRO A 89 5.78 9.08 8.60
N ILE A 90 6.75 8.29 8.13
CA ILE A 90 6.62 6.85 8.03
C ILE A 90 7.79 6.20 8.76
N ALA A 91 7.57 5.00 9.26
CA ALA A 91 8.59 4.24 9.95
C ALA A 91 8.32 2.74 9.80
N SER A 92 9.38 1.98 9.82
CA SER A 92 9.30 0.52 9.87
C SER A 92 10.58 -0.03 10.49
N SER A 93 10.47 -1.20 11.09
CA SER A 93 11.64 -1.90 11.60
C SER A 93 11.57 -3.35 11.16
N ILE A 94 12.74 -3.94 10.92
CA ILE A 94 12.83 -5.33 10.50
C ILE A 94 14.08 -5.96 11.08
N LYS A 95 14.06 -7.28 11.25
CA LYS A 95 15.22 -8.02 11.75
C LYS A 95 16.35 -7.99 10.74
N THR A 96 17.58 -7.83 11.26
CA THR A 96 18.79 -7.85 10.45
C THR A 96 19.27 -9.26 10.18
N MET A 97 18.72 -10.26 10.88
CA MET A 97 19.10 -11.66 10.78
C MET A 97 17.91 -12.53 10.42
N MET A 98 18.16 -13.56 9.63
CA MET A 98 17.22 -14.65 9.38
C MET A 98 17.80 -15.90 10.04
N GLY A 99 17.36 -16.19 11.27
CA GLY A 99 17.98 -17.22 12.09
C GLY A 99 19.43 -16.86 12.41
N LYS A 100 20.38 -17.69 11.94
CA LYS A 100 21.83 -17.45 12.15
C LYS A 100 22.49 -16.70 11.00
N ARG A 101 21.74 -16.34 9.96
CA ARG A 101 22.27 -15.68 8.76
C ARG A 101 21.90 -14.21 8.74
N VAL A 102 22.82 -13.37 8.26
CA VAL A 102 22.52 -11.97 8.02
C VAL A 102 21.51 -11.88 6.87
N ASP A 103 20.47 -11.09 7.06
CA ASP A 103 19.52 -10.80 5.97
C ASP A 103 20.07 -9.62 5.17
N ASP A 104 20.70 -9.91 4.05
CA ASP A 104 21.30 -8.89 3.18
C ASP A 104 20.27 -8.05 2.44
N ASP A 105 19.00 -8.45 2.47
CA ASP A 105 17.88 -7.68 1.91
C ASP A 105 17.14 -6.85 2.97
N CYS A 106 17.60 -6.79 4.20
CA CYS A 106 16.85 -6.13 5.28
C CYS A 106 16.59 -4.65 4.99
N ILE A 107 17.51 -3.94 4.37
CA ILE A 107 17.34 -2.53 4.02
C ILE A 107 16.21 -2.37 2.97
N LYS A 108 16.24 -3.19 1.94
CA LYS A 108 15.19 -3.19 0.91
C LYS A 108 13.83 -3.51 1.51
N LYS A 109 13.76 -4.50 2.38
CA LYS A 109 12.52 -4.91 3.04
C LYS A 109 11.95 -3.80 3.93
N VAL A 110 12.80 -3.13 4.71
CA VAL A 110 12.33 -2.10 5.63
C VAL A 110 11.86 -0.85 4.87
N GLN A 111 12.53 -0.48 3.79
CA GLN A 111 12.08 0.63 2.94
C GLN A 111 10.71 0.33 2.33
N THR A 112 10.58 -0.86 1.75
CA THR A 112 9.33 -1.28 1.09
C THR A 112 8.19 -1.34 2.08
N ASP A 113 8.42 -1.90 3.27
CA ASP A 113 7.41 -2.00 4.31
C ASP A 113 6.93 -0.61 4.77
N ALA A 114 7.85 0.31 4.99
CA ALA A 114 7.51 1.68 5.38
C ALA A 114 6.68 2.38 4.29
N LEU A 115 7.08 2.21 3.03
CA LEU A 115 6.39 2.84 1.90
C LEU A 115 4.95 2.32 1.76
N THR A 116 4.76 1.01 1.86
CA THR A 116 3.43 0.41 1.74
C THR A 116 2.53 0.80 2.91
N LYS A 117 3.09 0.91 4.12
CA LYS A 117 2.37 1.43 5.28
C LYS A 117 1.94 2.88 5.07
N GLY A 118 2.81 3.69 4.45
CA GLY A 118 2.49 5.06 4.10
C GLY A 118 1.33 5.13 3.12
N LEU A 119 1.38 4.36 2.06
CA LEU A 119 0.32 4.30 1.06
C LEU A 119 -1.00 3.85 1.70
N SER A 120 -0.96 2.91 2.62
CA SER A 120 -2.15 2.42 3.31
C SER A 120 -2.85 3.51 4.11
N LYS A 121 -2.10 4.48 4.65
CA LYS A 121 -2.69 5.61 5.38
C LYS A 121 -3.50 6.53 4.48
N LEU A 122 -3.22 6.54 3.18
CA LEU A 122 -3.97 7.32 2.21
C LEU A 122 -5.16 6.54 1.63
N GLY A 123 -5.33 5.29 2.02
CA GLY A 123 -6.43 4.45 1.60
C GLY A 123 -6.10 3.43 0.52
N PHE A 124 -4.86 3.41 0.01
CA PHE A 124 -4.48 2.46 -1.03
C PHE A 124 -4.71 1.03 -0.56
N ASN A 125 -5.57 0.33 -1.32
CA ASN A 125 -5.90 -1.07 -1.07
C ASN A 125 -6.51 -1.30 0.33
N ALA A 126 -7.27 -0.31 0.81
CA ALA A 126 -7.88 -0.35 2.13
C ALA A 126 -8.81 -1.56 2.31
N ASP A 127 -9.46 -2.02 1.26
CA ASP A 127 -10.33 -3.20 1.32
C ASP A 127 -9.57 -4.44 1.80
N VAL A 128 -8.30 -4.60 1.38
CA VAL A 128 -7.44 -5.70 1.86
C VAL A 128 -7.08 -5.48 3.33
N PHE A 129 -6.61 -4.28 3.68
CA PHE A 129 -6.14 -3.99 5.03
C PHE A 129 -7.27 -3.92 6.06
N MET A 130 -8.50 -3.67 5.63
CA MET A 130 -9.68 -3.71 6.49
C MET A 130 -10.30 -5.10 6.59
N GLY A 131 -9.66 -6.11 6.00
CA GLY A 131 -10.10 -7.49 6.08
C GLY A 131 -11.26 -7.85 5.16
N ARG A 132 -11.67 -6.99 4.25
CA ARG A 132 -12.80 -7.26 3.35
C ARG A 132 -12.52 -8.43 2.41
N PHE A 133 -11.25 -8.62 2.01
CA PHE A 133 -10.84 -9.72 1.15
C PHE A 133 -10.89 -11.06 1.85
N ASP A 134 -11.02 -11.09 3.17
CA ASP A 134 -11.20 -12.30 3.94
C ASP A 134 -12.67 -12.74 3.95
N ASP A 135 -13.57 -11.90 3.41
CA ASP A 135 -14.98 -12.20 3.19
C ASP A 135 -15.18 -12.73 1.76
N ASN A 136 -15.55 -13.99 1.65
CA ASN A 136 -15.76 -14.65 0.36
C ASN A 136 -16.81 -13.96 -0.50
N LYS A 137 -17.83 -13.35 0.11
CA LYS A 137 -18.87 -12.63 -0.62
C LYS A 137 -18.33 -11.37 -1.29
N TYR A 138 -17.49 -10.63 -0.58
CA TYR A 138 -16.88 -9.41 -1.11
C TYR A 138 -16.02 -9.70 -2.33
N VAL A 139 -15.15 -10.70 -2.23
CA VAL A 139 -14.25 -11.09 -3.33
C VAL A 139 -15.04 -11.59 -4.53
N ALA A 140 -16.07 -12.40 -4.34
CA ALA A 140 -16.92 -12.89 -5.42
C ALA A 140 -17.65 -11.75 -6.12
N THR A 141 -18.19 -10.79 -5.37
CA THR A 141 -18.89 -9.63 -5.93
C THR A 141 -17.95 -8.76 -6.75
N ASP A 142 -16.74 -8.51 -6.25
CA ASP A 142 -15.76 -7.70 -6.94
C ASP A 142 -15.33 -8.34 -8.27
N LYS A 143 -15.11 -9.65 -8.28
CA LYS A 143 -14.77 -10.39 -9.50
C LYS A 143 -15.90 -10.33 -10.54
N VAL A 144 -17.14 -10.43 -10.10
CA VAL A 144 -18.31 -10.31 -10.99
C VAL A 144 -18.37 -8.90 -11.58
N GLN A 145 -18.15 -7.86 -10.78
CA GLN A 145 -18.17 -6.48 -11.25
C GLN A 145 -17.09 -6.23 -12.29
N GLN A 146 -15.88 -6.72 -12.08
CA GLN A 146 -14.78 -6.60 -13.05
C GLN A 146 -15.15 -7.29 -14.38
N SER A 147 -15.75 -8.46 -14.31
CA SER A 147 -16.20 -9.18 -15.50
C SER A 147 -17.23 -8.40 -16.29
N ILE A 148 -18.17 -7.72 -15.63
CA ILE A 148 -19.17 -6.87 -16.24
C ILE A 148 -18.50 -5.67 -16.92
N ASP A 149 -17.55 -5.02 -16.25
CA ASP A 149 -16.84 -3.85 -16.77
C ASP A 149 -16.06 -4.19 -18.03
N VAL A 150 -15.37 -5.34 -18.07
CA VAL A 150 -14.64 -5.81 -19.24
C VAL A 150 -15.60 -6.04 -20.42
N LYS A 151 -16.74 -6.69 -20.18
CA LYS A 151 -17.74 -6.92 -21.22
C LYS A 151 -18.32 -5.62 -21.76
N ALA A 152 -18.55 -4.64 -20.89
CA ALA A 152 -19.06 -3.33 -21.30
C ALA A 152 -18.07 -2.62 -22.22
N GLU A 153 -16.76 -2.71 -21.96
CA GLU A 153 -15.73 -2.15 -22.81
C GLU A 153 -15.67 -2.81 -24.18
N GLU A 154 -15.89 -4.12 -24.25
CA GLU A 154 -15.90 -4.87 -25.50
C GLU A 154 -17.05 -4.48 -26.43
N TRP A 155 -18.14 -3.92 -25.89
CA TRP A 155 -19.32 -3.54 -26.66
C TRP A 155 -19.22 -2.12 -27.24
N ILE A 156 -18.21 -1.35 -26.88
CA ILE A 156 -17.97 -0.02 -27.39
C ILE A 156 -17.04 -0.08 -28.61
#